data_d399ba6e5490dd2e3801205ea9656c4b
#
_entry.id   d399ba6e5490dd2e3801205ea9656c4b
#
_cell.length_a   1.000
_cell.length_b   1.000
_cell.length_c   1.000
_cell.angle_alpha   90.00
_cell.angle_beta   90.00
_cell.angle_gamma   90.00
#
_symmetry.space_group_name_H-M   'P 1'
#
loop_
_entity.id
_entity.type
_entity.pdbx_description
1 polymer ?
#
loop_
_entity_poly.entity_id
_entity_poly.type
_entity_poly.pdbx_seq_one_letter_code
_entity_poly.pdbx_strand_id
1 'polypeptide(L)'
;SFGVPSTISTNNPIPIFPLTGLGFTIQYAITDGLQLAGAVFDGTQKDWDENPYNVNWSFSKYDGIFSIFEVQSTYSIFKSLESNIKLGAYNWWHVDQLSNADNYNYGLYLSLEQEVFHTSSDACMHVFSQLSWTPAAYNYNDVYFSVGAHATGFWKKRPADEAAIAMCMAYFSSDKEAETNLEVSYKFSFLNHIYMQPHFQCIFNPKGTETHLDTAILLGLRFGLNF
;
A
#
# COMPACT_ATOMS: atom_id res chain seq x y z
N SER A 1 -2.37 -2.53 8.78
CA SER A 1 -1.38 -2.87 7.76
C SER A 1 -1.36 -1.78 6.70
N PHE A 2 -0.23 -1.16 6.52
CA PHE A 2 0.01 -0.12 5.54
C PHE A 2 0.30 -0.79 4.20
N GLY A 3 -0.64 -0.69 3.27
CA GLY A 3 -0.59 -1.32 1.95
C GLY A 3 0.03 -0.41 0.88
N VAL A 4 -0.70 -0.20 -0.20
CA VAL A 4 -0.28 0.68 -1.31
C VAL A 4 -0.25 2.14 -0.83
N PRO A 5 0.79 2.93 -1.14
CA PRO A 5 0.84 4.35 -0.85
C PRO A 5 -0.39 5.10 -1.38
N SER A 6 -0.90 6.05 -0.60
CA SER A 6 -2.12 6.79 -0.95
C SER A 6 -1.98 7.58 -2.26
N THR A 7 -0.78 8.06 -2.60
CA THR A 7 -0.54 8.74 -3.89
C THR A 7 -0.89 7.87 -5.10
N ILE A 8 -0.78 6.55 -4.99
CA ILE A 8 -1.17 5.63 -6.07
C ILE A 8 -2.68 5.44 -6.06
N SER A 9 -3.24 5.05 -4.91
CA SER A 9 -4.63 4.61 -4.79
C SER A 9 -5.64 5.76 -4.79
N THR A 10 -5.25 6.96 -4.35
CA THR A 10 -6.16 8.12 -4.29
C THR A 10 -6.21 8.87 -5.62
N ASN A 11 -5.12 8.89 -6.36
CA ASN A 11 -4.98 9.74 -7.55
C ASN A 11 -5.23 9.01 -8.87
N ASN A 12 -5.32 7.69 -8.85
CA ASN A 12 -5.47 6.89 -10.07
C ASN A 12 -6.62 5.90 -9.91
N PRO A 13 -7.44 5.68 -10.95
CA PRO A 13 -8.53 4.71 -10.94
C PRO A 13 -7.98 3.29 -11.16
N ILE A 14 -7.13 2.82 -10.25
CA ILE A 14 -6.53 1.49 -10.31
C ILE A 14 -7.49 0.42 -9.76
N PRO A 15 -7.33 -0.86 -10.16
CA PRO A 15 -8.15 -1.95 -9.64
C PRO A 15 -7.90 -2.18 -8.15
N ILE A 16 -8.80 -1.67 -7.32
CA ILE A 16 -8.81 -1.88 -5.87
C ILE A 16 -10.12 -2.57 -5.49
N PHE A 17 -10.01 -3.66 -4.73
CA PHE A 17 -11.20 -4.38 -4.26
C PHE A 17 -12.27 -3.41 -3.70
N PRO A 18 -13.54 -3.55 -4.09
CA PRO A 18 -14.14 -4.66 -4.83
C PRO A 18 -14.10 -4.54 -6.37
N LEU A 19 -13.57 -3.46 -6.93
CA LEU A 19 -13.51 -3.26 -8.38
C LEU A 19 -12.34 -4.04 -9.00
N THR A 20 -12.58 -4.63 -10.17
CA THR A 20 -11.57 -5.38 -10.92
C THR A 20 -11.32 -4.76 -12.28
N GLY A 21 -10.09 -4.87 -12.75
CA GLY A 21 -9.67 -4.51 -14.10
C GLY A 21 -8.83 -5.63 -14.71
N LEU A 22 -8.81 -5.72 -16.03
CA LEU A 22 -7.91 -6.63 -16.71
C LEU A 22 -6.48 -6.10 -16.61
N GLY A 23 -5.52 -6.98 -16.34
CA GLY A 23 -4.13 -6.62 -16.25
C GLY A 23 -3.20 -7.77 -16.62
N PHE A 24 -1.97 -7.40 -16.91
CA PHE A 24 -0.86 -8.31 -17.17
C PHE A 24 0.30 -7.94 -16.25
N THR A 25 0.88 -8.93 -15.60
CA THR A 25 2.05 -8.76 -14.73
C THR A 25 3.19 -9.66 -15.20
N ILE A 26 4.41 -9.16 -15.06
CA ILE A 26 5.62 -9.91 -15.34
C ILE A 26 6.61 -9.69 -14.20
N GLN A 27 7.32 -10.76 -13.82
CA GLN A 27 8.41 -10.72 -12.86
C GLN A 27 9.59 -11.46 -13.44
N TYR A 28 10.78 -10.90 -13.25
CA TYR A 28 12.02 -11.47 -13.74
C TYR A 28 13.12 -11.38 -12.67
N ALA A 29 13.58 -12.52 -12.19
CA ALA A 29 14.71 -12.59 -11.27
C ALA A 29 16.02 -12.45 -12.04
N ILE A 30 16.77 -11.40 -11.76
CA ILE A 30 18.12 -11.17 -12.31
C ILE A 30 19.13 -12.01 -11.53
N THR A 31 19.00 -11.99 -10.22
CA THR A 31 19.78 -12.80 -9.25
C THR A 31 18.87 -13.25 -8.12
N ASP A 32 19.36 -14.07 -7.20
CA ASP A 32 18.62 -14.48 -6.00
C ASP A 32 18.18 -13.28 -5.12
N GLY A 33 18.89 -12.15 -5.18
CA GLY A 33 18.59 -10.96 -4.40
C GLY A 33 18.09 -9.75 -5.21
N LEU A 34 17.93 -9.88 -6.54
CA LEU A 34 17.51 -8.77 -7.40
C LEU A 34 16.46 -9.22 -8.41
N GLN A 35 15.29 -8.58 -8.36
CA GLN A 35 14.14 -8.86 -9.21
C GLN A 35 13.59 -7.59 -9.85
N LEU A 36 13.13 -7.70 -11.09
CA LEU A 36 12.33 -6.69 -11.78
C LEU A 36 10.88 -7.16 -11.81
N ALA A 37 9.96 -6.26 -11.55
CA ALA A 37 8.54 -6.49 -11.69
C ALA A 37 7.92 -5.39 -12.55
N GLY A 38 6.96 -5.76 -13.38
CA GLY A 38 6.21 -4.82 -14.19
C GLY A 38 4.76 -5.28 -14.30
N ALA A 39 3.85 -4.31 -14.40
CA ALA A 39 2.44 -4.59 -14.64
C ALA A 39 1.81 -3.51 -15.51
N VAL A 40 0.82 -3.94 -16.29
CA VAL A 40 -0.03 -3.05 -17.10
C VAL A 40 -1.47 -3.45 -16.83
N PHE A 41 -2.30 -2.46 -16.56
CA PHE A 41 -3.73 -2.64 -16.27
C PHE A 41 -4.58 -1.75 -17.18
N ASP A 42 -5.81 -2.16 -17.36
CA ASP A 42 -6.86 -1.26 -17.81
C ASP A 42 -6.88 -0.03 -16.88
N GLY A 43 -6.82 1.16 -17.49
CA GLY A 43 -6.62 2.40 -16.76
C GLY A 43 -7.86 2.93 -16.04
N THR A 44 -9.05 2.38 -16.31
CA THR A 44 -10.31 2.79 -15.68
C THR A 44 -11.21 1.58 -15.47
N GLN A 45 -11.43 1.21 -14.22
CA GLN A 45 -12.35 0.13 -13.90
C GLN A 45 -13.79 0.64 -13.99
N LYS A 46 -14.67 -0.28 -14.38
CA LYS A 46 -16.10 -0.01 -14.41
C LYS A 46 -16.68 0.02 -13.00
N ASP A 47 -17.59 0.94 -12.79
CA ASP A 47 -18.34 1.06 -11.55
C ASP A 47 -19.18 -0.20 -11.28
N TRP A 48 -19.56 -0.37 -10.02
CA TRP A 48 -20.34 -1.51 -9.56
C TRP A 48 -21.67 -1.68 -10.30
N ASP A 49 -22.30 -0.58 -10.67
CA ASP A 49 -23.58 -0.59 -11.42
C ASP A 49 -23.41 -1.11 -12.84
N GLU A 50 -22.25 -0.91 -13.45
CA GLU A 50 -21.93 -1.38 -14.80
C GLU A 50 -21.30 -2.78 -14.81
N ASN A 51 -20.68 -3.19 -13.70
CA ASN A 51 -19.95 -4.45 -13.58
C ASN A 51 -20.18 -5.14 -12.22
N PRO A 52 -21.43 -5.44 -11.83
CA PRO A 52 -21.76 -5.95 -10.48
C PRO A 52 -21.13 -7.31 -10.16
N TYR A 53 -20.72 -8.08 -11.18
CA TYR A 53 -20.08 -9.38 -11.01
C TYR A 53 -18.57 -9.36 -11.30
N ASN A 54 -18.01 -8.19 -11.60
CA ASN A 54 -16.59 -8.03 -11.95
C ASN A 54 -16.10 -8.89 -13.13
N VAL A 55 -16.97 -9.14 -14.11
CA VAL A 55 -16.67 -9.96 -15.31
C VAL A 55 -16.83 -9.20 -16.63
N ASN A 56 -17.20 -7.93 -16.58
CA ASN A 56 -17.33 -7.07 -17.74
C ASN A 56 -16.04 -6.24 -17.93
N TRP A 57 -15.16 -6.70 -18.82
CA TRP A 57 -13.85 -6.06 -19.11
C TRP A 57 -13.86 -5.46 -20.53
N SER A 58 -14.88 -4.67 -20.85
CA SER A 58 -14.89 -3.96 -22.12
C SER A 58 -13.93 -2.78 -22.09
N PHE A 59 -13.12 -2.63 -23.12
CA PHE A 59 -12.16 -1.56 -23.28
C PHE A 59 -12.72 -0.42 -24.12
N SER A 60 -12.43 0.79 -23.72
CA SER A 60 -12.72 2.00 -24.45
C SER A 60 -11.40 2.78 -24.67
N LYS A 61 -11.38 3.60 -25.73
CA LYS A 61 -10.23 4.51 -25.95
C LYS A 61 -10.02 5.53 -24.80
N TYR A 62 -11.02 5.72 -23.96
CA TYR A 62 -11.02 6.66 -22.84
C TYR A 62 -10.55 6.02 -21.54
N ASP A 63 -10.59 4.69 -21.44
CA ASP A 63 -10.21 3.97 -20.19
C ASP A 63 -8.72 4.18 -19.87
N GLY A 64 -7.90 4.30 -20.90
CA GLY A 64 -6.47 4.51 -20.75
C GLY A 64 -5.71 3.26 -20.30
N ILE A 65 -4.49 3.48 -19.84
CA ILE A 65 -3.59 2.41 -19.41
C ILE A 65 -2.89 2.86 -18.12
N PHE A 66 -2.96 2.05 -17.09
CA PHE A 66 -2.11 2.19 -15.91
C PHE A 66 -0.94 1.21 -16.02
N SER A 67 0.27 1.70 -15.89
CA SER A 67 1.48 0.88 -15.88
C SER A 67 2.34 1.17 -14.66
N ILE A 68 2.96 0.12 -14.12
CA ILE A 68 3.84 0.20 -12.96
C ILE A 68 5.07 -0.68 -13.18
N PHE A 69 6.21 -0.20 -12.76
CA PHE A 69 7.49 -0.90 -12.80
C PHE A 69 8.17 -0.80 -11.45
N GLU A 70 8.77 -1.89 -10.99
CA GLU A 70 9.41 -1.99 -9.68
C GLU A 70 10.72 -2.78 -9.78
N VAL A 71 11.76 -2.26 -9.15
CA VAL A 71 12.99 -2.97 -8.84
C VAL A 71 12.94 -3.39 -7.38
N GLN A 72 13.09 -4.68 -7.14
CA GLN A 72 13.08 -5.27 -5.81
C GLN A 72 14.46 -5.83 -5.50
N SER A 73 15.00 -5.54 -4.33
CA SER A 73 16.26 -6.09 -3.87
C SER A 73 16.12 -6.64 -2.45
N THR A 74 16.50 -7.90 -2.30
CA THR A 74 16.63 -8.55 -0.98
C THR A 74 18.11 -8.76 -0.72
N TYR A 75 18.60 -8.32 0.42
CA TYR A 75 19.98 -8.48 0.85
C TYR A 75 20.04 -8.65 2.36
N SER A 76 21.15 -9.19 2.85
CA SER A 76 21.34 -9.38 4.29
C SER A 76 22.38 -8.40 4.82
N ILE A 77 21.99 -7.63 5.82
CA ILE A 77 22.89 -6.82 6.64
C ILE A 77 23.40 -7.70 7.79
N PHE A 78 24.66 -7.55 8.14
CA PHE A 78 25.30 -8.29 9.26
C PHE A 78 25.16 -9.83 9.15
N LYS A 79 25.13 -10.37 7.92
CA LYS A 79 25.09 -11.80 7.59
C LYS A 79 23.83 -12.58 8.02
N SER A 80 22.88 -11.97 8.72
CA SER A 80 21.71 -12.66 9.25
C SER A 80 20.41 -11.89 9.23
N LEU A 81 20.44 -10.54 9.11
CA LEU A 81 19.24 -9.71 9.14
C LEU A 81 18.82 -9.36 7.71
N GLU A 82 17.62 -9.77 7.33
CA GLU A 82 17.09 -9.56 6.00
C GLU A 82 16.63 -8.13 5.80
N SER A 83 16.91 -7.59 4.63
CA SER A 83 16.52 -6.27 4.20
C SER A 83 15.87 -6.35 2.83
N ASN A 84 14.72 -5.70 2.68
CA ASN A 84 13.98 -5.62 1.43
C ASN A 84 13.84 -4.16 1.00
N ILE A 85 14.23 -3.87 -0.23
CA ILE A 85 14.05 -2.55 -0.85
C ILE A 85 13.24 -2.73 -2.12
N LYS A 86 12.24 -1.87 -2.30
CA LYS A 86 11.46 -1.75 -3.53
C LYS A 86 11.45 -0.31 -3.97
N LEU A 87 11.91 -0.07 -5.19
CA LEU A 87 11.85 1.23 -5.85
C LEU A 87 10.97 1.09 -7.07
N GLY A 88 9.90 1.86 -7.15
CA GLY A 88 8.97 1.78 -8.25
C GLY A 88 8.58 3.13 -8.84
N ALA A 89 8.10 3.06 -10.06
CA ALA A 89 7.51 4.16 -10.80
C ALA A 89 6.21 3.69 -11.43
N TYR A 90 5.24 4.59 -11.53
CA TYR A 90 3.99 4.32 -12.22
C TYR A 90 3.62 5.45 -13.16
N ASN A 91 2.81 5.13 -14.15
CA ASN A 91 2.22 6.05 -15.09
C ASN A 91 0.78 5.63 -15.38
N TRP A 92 -0.11 6.61 -15.44
CA TRP A 92 -1.46 6.47 -15.92
C TRP A 92 -1.67 7.43 -17.09
N TRP A 93 -2.00 6.88 -18.23
CA TRP A 93 -2.36 7.63 -19.44
C TRP A 93 -3.81 7.34 -19.78
N HIS A 94 -4.58 8.38 -20.11
CA HIS A 94 -5.96 8.26 -20.56
C HIS A 94 -6.30 9.41 -21.52
N VAL A 95 -7.40 9.26 -22.23
CA VAL A 95 -7.95 10.29 -23.10
C VAL A 95 -9.16 10.91 -22.42
N ASP A 96 -9.14 12.21 -22.20
CA ASP A 96 -10.28 12.93 -21.62
C ASP A 96 -11.50 12.85 -22.57
N GLN A 97 -12.65 12.46 -22.02
CA GLN A 97 -13.86 12.22 -22.81
C GLN A 97 -14.46 13.50 -23.39
N LEU A 98 -14.27 14.64 -22.74
CA LEU A 98 -14.86 15.92 -23.14
C LEU A 98 -13.99 16.66 -24.14
N SER A 99 -12.69 16.70 -23.93
CA SER A 99 -11.74 17.45 -24.74
C SER A 99 -11.06 16.60 -25.81
N ASN A 100 -11.12 15.26 -25.72
CA ASN A 100 -10.28 14.31 -26.46
C ASN A 100 -8.77 14.58 -26.35
N ALA A 101 -8.35 15.23 -25.27
CA ALA A 101 -6.94 15.50 -24.99
C ALA A 101 -6.31 14.32 -24.22
N ASP A 102 -5.05 14.05 -24.53
CA ASP A 102 -4.26 13.10 -23.76
C ASP A 102 -3.90 13.68 -22.40
N ASN A 103 -4.13 12.91 -21.36
CA ASN A 103 -3.75 13.24 -20.00
C ASN A 103 -2.80 12.19 -19.43
N TYR A 104 -1.90 12.64 -18.57
CA TYR A 104 -0.87 11.81 -17.95
C TYR A 104 -0.82 12.07 -16.46
N ASN A 105 -0.72 11.00 -15.70
CA ASN A 105 -0.35 11.06 -14.30
C ASN A 105 0.80 10.09 -14.04
N TYR A 106 1.70 10.43 -13.13
CA TYR A 106 2.84 9.59 -12.83
C TYR A 106 3.31 9.81 -11.38
N GLY A 107 4.09 8.89 -10.90
CA GLY A 107 4.71 9.02 -9.58
C GLY A 107 5.79 7.99 -9.34
N LEU A 108 6.48 8.19 -8.22
CA LEU A 108 7.57 7.35 -7.75
C LEU A 108 7.26 6.88 -6.33
N TYR A 109 7.75 5.70 -5.97
CA TYR A 109 7.68 5.22 -4.60
C TYR A 109 8.91 4.41 -4.21
N LEU A 110 9.18 4.42 -2.92
CA LEU A 110 10.20 3.63 -2.25
C LEU A 110 9.55 2.91 -1.08
N SER A 111 9.82 1.62 -0.93
CA SER A 111 9.45 0.82 0.24
C SER A 111 10.69 0.14 0.78
N LEU A 112 10.91 0.27 2.06
CA LEU A 112 12.03 -0.31 2.80
C LEU A 112 11.47 -1.17 3.92
N GLU A 113 12.04 -2.36 4.09
CA GLU A 113 11.77 -3.23 5.23
C GLU A 113 13.08 -3.82 5.71
N GLN A 114 13.33 -3.76 7.01
CA GLN A 114 14.53 -4.22 7.64
C GLN A 114 14.22 -5.09 8.84
N GLU A 115 14.69 -6.32 8.84
CA GLU A 115 14.77 -7.12 10.04
C GLU A 115 15.84 -6.53 10.97
N VAL A 116 15.42 -6.12 12.17
CA VAL A 116 16.33 -5.48 13.14
C VAL A 116 16.70 -6.40 14.29
N PHE A 117 15.96 -7.48 14.43
CA PHE A 117 16.15 -8.43 15.51
C PHE A 117 15.63 -9.80 15.13
N HIS A 118 16.43 -10.84 15.40
CA HIS A 118 16.06 -12.26 15.26
C HIS A 118 16.71 -13.08 16.37
N THR A 119 15.96 -13.99 16.96
CA THR A 119 16.48 -14.93 17.96
C THR A 119 16.42 -16.37 17.47
N SER A 120 17.20 -17.23 18.08
CA SER A 120 17.15 -18.69 17.87
C SER A 120 15.80 -19.33 18.22
N SER A 121 14.89 -18.60 18.85
CA SER A 121 13.53 -19.03 19.22
C SER A 121 12.44 -18.48 18.27
N ASP A 122 12.82 -18.05 17.06
CA ASP A 122 11.94 -17.50 16.02
C ASP A 122 11.23 -16.18 16.38
N ALA A 123 11.67 -15.51 17.45
CA ALA A 123 11.20 -14.16 17.72
C ALA A 123 11.93 -13.19 16.80
N CYS A 124 11.19 -12.40 16.04
CA CYS A 124 11.77 -11.42 15.11
C CYS A 124 11.03 -10.07 15.20
N MET A 125 11.74 -9.03 14.79
CA MET A 125 11.19 -7.68 14.68
C MET A 125 11.66 -7.05 13.37
N HIS A 126 10.74 -6.48 12.65
CA HIS A 126 10.99 -5.72 11.43
C HIS A 126 10.56 -4.27 11.62
N VAL A 127 11.31 -3.37 11.01
CA VAL A 127 10.91 -1.98 10.81
C VAL A 127 10.70 -1.73 9.33
N PHE A 128 9.72 -0.91 8.98
CA PHE A 128 9.46 -0.57 7.59
C PHE A 128 9.25 0.92 7.42
N SER A 129 9.47 1.41 6.21
CA SER A 129 9.16 2.76 5.80
C SER A 129 8.73 2.78 4.35
N GLN A 130 7.78 3.65 4.01
CA GLN A 130 7.37 3.90 2.64
C GLN A 130 7.38 5.40 2.37
N LEU A 131 7.77 5.77 1.17
CA LEU A 131 7.72 7.14 0.67
C LEU A 131 7.16 7.08 -0.75
N SER A 132 6.24 7.96 -1.08
CA SER A 132 5.80 8.12 -2.46
C SER A 132 5.51 9.58 -2.78
N TRP A 133 5.67 9.90 -4.06
CA TRP A 133 5.51 11.24 -4.59
C TRP A 133 4.86 11.21 -5.97
N THR A 134 4.04 12.22 -6.24
CA THR A 134 3.41 12.49 -7.53
C THR A 134 3.27 14.01 -7.73
N PRO A 135 3.20 14.53 -8.97
CA PRO A 135 3.08 15.97 -9.19
C PRO A 135 1.81 16.58 -8.58
N ALA A 136 1.98 17.56 -7.71
CA ALA A 136 0.89 18.30 -7.06
C ALA A 136 -0.09 18.99 -8.04
N ALA A 137 0.40 19.34 -9.24
CA ALA A 137 -0.41 20.02 -10.26
C ALA A 137 -1.58 19.20 -10.81
N TYR A 138 -1.51 17.87 -10.68
CA TYR A 138 -2.48 16.93 -11.25
C TYR A 138 -3.16 16.05 -10.20
N ASN A 139 -2.71 16.13 -8.95
CA ASN A 139 -3.07 15.17 -7.94
C ASN A 139 -3.58 15.83 -6.67
N TYR A 140 -4.55 15.19 -6.05
CA TYR A 140 -5.08 15.59 -4.75
C TYR A 140 -4.12 15.27 -3.61
N ASN A 141 -3.50 14.09 -3.63
CA ASN A 141 -2.49 13.65 -2.67
C ASN A 141 -1.14 13.54 -3.37
N ASP A 142 -0.18 14.40 -3.03
CA ASP A 142 1.10 14.52 -3.72
C ASP A 142 2.28 13.85 -3.00
N VAL A 143 2.22 13.71 -1.69
CA VAL A 143 3.25 13.01 -0.90
C VAL A 143 2.60 12.07 0.10
N TYR A 144 3.14 10.87 0.20
CA TYR A 144 2.82 9.92 1.25
C TYR A 144 4.09 9.42 1.92
N PHE A 145 4.06 9.34 3.23
CA PHE A 145 5.11 8.75 4.05
C PHE A 145 4.52 7.82 5.08
N SER A 146 5.15 6.68 5.31
CA SER A 146 4.83 5.82 6.44
C SER A 146 6.07 5.22 7.09
N VAL A 147 5.97 4.93 8.37
CA VAL A 147 6.97 4.22 9.14
C VAL A 147 6.28 3.37 10.20
N GLY A 148 6.83 2.20 10.47
CA GLY A 148 6.29 1.32 11.48
C GLY A 148 7.21 0.18 11.83
N ALA A 149 6.76 -0.62 12.80
CA ALA A 149 7.42 -1.82 13.23
C ALA A 149 6.39 -2.92 13.49
N HIS A 150 6.77 -4.15 13.23
CA HIS A 150 6.03 -5.32 13.65
C HIS A 150 6.95 -6.35 14.26
N ALA A 151 6.42 -7.13 15.18
CA ALA A 151 7.18 -8.09 15.96
C ALA A 151 6.38 -9.38 16.17
N THR A 152 7.01 -10.52 15.97
CA THR A 152 6.43 -11.86 16.09
C THR A 152 7.24 -12.68 17.10
N GLY A 153 6.60 -13.62 17.77
CA GLY A 153 7.30 -14.62 18.60
C GLY A 153 7.80 -14.13 19.97
N PHE A 154 7.47 -12.90 20.39
CA PHE A 154 7.96 -12.35 21.67
C PHE A 154 7.40 -13.05 22.91
N TRP A 155 6.23 -13.62 22.80
CA TRP A 155 5.62 -14.37 23.92
C TRP A 155 5.82 -15.87 23.74
N LYS A 156 6.67 -16.47 24.55
CA LYS A 156 6.98 -17.92 24.51
C LYS A 156 5.75 -18.84 24.46
N LYS A 157 4.63 -18.42 25.09
CA LYS A 157 3.38 -19.19 25.09
C LYS A 157 2.53 -18.96 23.84
N ARG A 158 2.85 -17.96 23.05
CA ARG A 158 2.10 -17.53 21.87
C ARG A 158 3.08 -17.08 20.76
N PRO A 159 3.89 -17.99 20.24
CA PRO A 159 4.96 -17.64 19.29
C PRO A 159 4.43 -17.18 17.91
N ALA A 160 3.18 -17.48 17.59
CA ALA A 160 2.55 -17.08 16.33
C ALA A 160 1.79 -15.74 16.41
N ASP A 161 1.78 -15.09 17.58
CA ASP A 161 1.14 -13.79 17.73
C ASP A 161 2.05 -12.69 17.17
N GLU A 162 1.41 -11.63 16.65
CA GLU A 162 2.09 -10.49 16.04
C GLU A 162 1.58 -9.18 16.67
N ALA A 163 2.49 -8.30 17.02
CA ALA A 163 2.19 -6.92 17.44
C ALA A 163 2.74 -5.94 16.41
N ALA A 164 2.02 -4.89 16.11
CA ALA A 164 2.46 -3.86 15.18
C ALA A 164 2.07 -2.45 15.65
N ILE A 165 2.93 -1.50 15.34
CA ILE A 165 2.68 -0.06 15.46
C ILE A 165 3.17 0.63 14.21
N ALA A 166 2.37 1.55 13.69
CA ALA A 166 2.78 2.33 12.53
C ALA A 166 2.12 3.70 12.49
N MET A 167 2.77 4.61 11.79
CA MET A 167 2.27 5.93 11.48
C MET A 167 2.35 6.14 9.97
N CYS A 168 1.33 6.76 9.39
CA CYS A 168 1.41 7.28 8.03
C CYS A 168 0.92 8.72 7.97
N MET A 169 1.41 9.42 6.96
CA MET A 169 1.05 10.78 6.65
C MET A 169 0.78 10.91 5.15
N ALA A 170 -0.40 11.39 4.80
CA ALA A 170 -0.78 11.77 3.45
C ALA A 170 -0.87 13.30 3.36
N TYR A 171 -0.11 13.89 2.46
CA TYR A 171 -0.09 15.33 2.24
C TYR A 171 -0.92 15.70 1.02
N PHE A 172 -1.83 16.68 1.19
CA PHE A 172 -2.81 17.07 0.17
C PHE A 172 -2.46 18.43 -0.41
N SER A 173 -2.14 18.43 -1.71
CA SER A 173 -1.61 19.60 -2.43
C SER A 173 -2.58 20.78 -2.51
N SER A 174 -3.88 20.53 -2.55
CA SER A 174 -4.90 21.59 -2.65
C SER A 174 -4.92 22.48 -1.40
N ASP A 175 -4.84 21.87 -0.23
CA ASP A 175 -5.05 22.51 1.06
C ASP A 175 -3.73 22.63 1.85
N LYS A 176 -2.65 22.05 1.33
CA LYS A 176 -1.31 22.04 1.94
C LYS A 176 -1.27 21.52 3.38
N GLU A 177 -2.24 20.68 3.73
CA GLU A 177 -2.38 20.07 5.04
C GLU A 177 -2.17 18.56 4.94
N ALA A 178 -1.89 17.92 6.05
CA ALA A 178 -1.67 16.49 6.12
C ALA A 178 -2.74 15.80 6.96
N GLU A 179 -3.18 14.63 6.50
CA GLU A 179 -3.80 13.65 7.37
C GLU A 179 -2.71 12.76 7.94
N THR A 180 -2.71 12.57 9.26
CA THR A 180 -1.77 11.67 9.93
C THR A 180 -2.55 10.58 10.66
N ASN A 181 -2.24 9.33 10.39
CA ASN A 181 -2.84 8.18 11.06
C ASN A 181 -1.79 7.42 11.87
N LEU A 182 -2.08 7.18 13.14
CA LEU A 182 -1.34 6.28 14.03
C LEU A 182 -2.16 5.01 14.24
N GLU A 183 -1.59 3.85 13.94
CA GLU A 183 -2.23 2.55 14.15
C GLU A 183 -1.42 1.67 15.09
N VAL A 184 -2.12 1.01 16.02
CA VAL A 184 -1.59 -0.09 16.84
C VAL A 184 -2.47 -1.29 16.64
N SER A 185 -1.88 -2.45 16.40
CA SER A 185 -2.61 -3.70 16.24
C SER A 185 -1.92 -4.87 16.93
N TYR A 186 -2.73 -5.85 17.30
CA TYR A 186 -2.25 -7.12 17.83
C TYR A 186 -3.03 -8.28 17.21
N LYS A 187 -2.31 -9.21 16.60
CA LYS A 187 -2.89 -10.37 15.93
C LYS A 187 -2.74 -11.60 16.83
N PHE A 188 -3.85 -12.06 17.35
CA PHE A 188 -3.95 -13.33 18.05
C PHE A 188 -4.10 -14.47 17.06
N SER A 189 -3.16 -15.39 17.01
CA SER A 189 -3.21 -16.57 16.13
C SER A 189 -3.71 -17.79 16.92
N PHE A 190 -4.75 -18.46 16.42
CA PHE A 190 -5.36 -19.64 17.03
C PHE A 190 -5.27 -20.83 16.08
N LEU A 191 -4.82 -21.98 16.58
CA LEU A 191 -4.85 -23.26 15.86
C LEU A 191 -4.24 -23.23 14.45
N ASN A 192 -3.32 -22.33 14.15
CA ASN A 192 -2.66 -22.11 12.86
C ASN A 192 -3.59 -21.70 11.69
N HIS A 193 -4.89 -21.67 11.92
CA HIS A 193 -5.90 -21.44 10.87
C HIS A 193 -6.80 -20.25 11.13
N ILE A 194 -6.90 -19.78 12.35
CA ILE A 194 -7.81 -18.71 12.74
C ILE A 194 -7.00 -17.59 13.39
N TYR A 195 -7.29 -16.35 13.05
CA TYR A 195 -6.77 -15.22 13.80
C TYR A 195 -7.85 -14.19 14.12
N MET A 196 -7.59 -13.45 15.19
CA MET A 196 -8.36 -12.28 15.59
C MET A 196 -7.38 -11.12 15.77
N GLN A 197 -7.67 -9.98 15.16
CA GLN A 197 -6.78 -8.82 15.16
C GLN A 197 -7.53 -7.55 15.57
N PRO A 198 -7.60 -7.23 16.88
CA PRO A 198 -7.99 -5.90 17.31
C PRO A 198 -6.98 -4.86 16.80
N HIS A 199 -7.47 -3.69 16.42
CA HIS A 199 -6.65 -2.55 16.08
C HIS A 199 -7.28 -1.26 16.58
N PHE A 200 -6.43 -0.31 16.91
CA PHE A 200 -6.75 1.05 17.30
C PHE A 200 -6.12 2.01 16.30
N GLN A 201 -6.87 3.00 15.85
CA GLN A 201 -6.36 4.06 15.00
C GLN A 201 -6.72 5.43 15.59
N CYS A 202 -5.78 6.37 15.46
CA CYS A 202 -5.96 7.77 15.79
C CYS A 202 -5.61 8.59 14.54
N ILE A 203 -6.61 9.23 13.95
CA ILE A 203 -6.49 9.97 12.69
C ILE A 203 -6.57 11.45 13.01
N PHE A 204 -5.47 12.15 12.83
CA PHE A 204 -5.37 13.60 13.01
C PHE A 204 -5.66 14.30 11.69
N ASN A 205 -6.47 15.35 11.73
CA ASN A 205 -6.93 16.12 10.59
C ASN A 205 -7.42 15.23 9.43
N PRO A 206 -8.50 14.43 9.61
CA PRO A 206 -9.03 13.57 8.56
C PRO A 206 -9.28 14.34 7.26
N LYS A 207 -8.86 13.75 6.12
CA LYS A 207 -8.87 14.34 4.77
C LYS A 207 -7.85 15.46 4.54
N GLY A 208 -7.05 15.88 5.52
CA GLY A 208 -6.04 16.92 5.35
C GLY A 208 -6.60 18.27 4.94
N THR A 209 -7.77 18.66 5.45
CA THR A 209 -8.43 19.91 5.09
C THR A 209 -7.78 21.13 5.75
N GLU A 210 -7.81 22.32 5.09
CA GLU A 210 -7.31 23.60 5.64
C GLU A 210 -7.94 23.93 6.99
N THR A 211 -9.24 23.70 7.14
CA THR A 211 -9.91 23.76 8.43
C THR A 211 -9.71 22.45 9.14
N HIS A 212 -8.84 22.43 10.14
CA HIS A 212 -8.57 21.22 10.92
C HIS A 212 -9.88 20.58 11.43
N LEU A 213 -10.05 19.33 11.06
CA LEU A 213 -11.12 18.49 11.60
C LEU A 213 -10.65 17.84 12.91
N ASP A 214 -11.62 17.59 13.79
CA ASP A 214 -11.36 16.90 15.04
C ASP A 214 -10.73 15.53 14.80
N THR A 215 -9.85 15.14 15.72
CA THR A 215 -9.21 13.83 15.69
C THR A 215 -10.22 12.71 15.73
N ALA A 216 -10.19 11.81 14.74
CA ALA A 216 -11.03 10.64 14.71
C ALA A 216 -10.34 9.46 15.41
N ILE A 217 -11.10 8.76 16.26
CA ILE A 217 -10.64 7.54 16.95
C ILE A 217 -11.44 6.37 16.40
N LEU A 218 -10.74 5.32 15.97
CA LEU A 218 -11.34 4.13 15.42
C LEU A 218 -10.84 2.89 16.15
N LEU A 219 -11.80 2.06 16.58
CA LEU A 219 -11.55 0.72 17.13
C LEU A 219 -12.09 -0.31 16.15
N GLY A 220 -11.29 -1.26 15.75
CA GLY A 220 -11.69 -2.30 14.83
C GLY A 220 -11.25 -3.69 15.29
N LEU A 221 -11.95 -4.69 14.75
CA LEU A 221 -11.66 -6.09 14.99
C LEU A 221 -11.76 -6.85 13.67
N ARG A 222 -10.67 -7.50 13.29
CA ARG A 222 -10.61 -8.34 12.10
C ARG A 222 -10.58 -9.81 12.52
N PHE A 223 -11.27 -10.64 11.78
CA PHE A 223 -11.18 -12.09 11.87
C PHE A 223 -10.72 -12.65 10.53
N GLY A 224 -9.90 -13.68 10.56
CA GLY A 224 -9.47 -14.36 9.36
C GLY A 224 -9.34 -15.86 9.56
N LEU A 225 -9.53 -16.58 8.45
CA LEU A 225 -9.36 -18.02 8.33
C LEU A 225 -8.30 -18.27 7.25
N ASN A 226 -7.30 -19.10 7.58
CA ASN A 226 -6.29 -19.59 6.65
C ASN A 226 -6.53 -21.09 6.42
N PHE A 227 -6.73 -21.51 5.20
CA PHE A 227 -6.99 -22.91 4.81
C PHE A 227 -6.16 -23.33 3.59
#